data_bf7412b44caa8c31b46eb8db12737ca7
#
_entry.id   bf7412b44caa8c31b46eb8db12737ca7
#
_cell.length_a   1.000
_cell.length_b   1.000
_cell.length_c   1.000
_cell.angle_alpha   90.00
_cell.angle_beta   90.00
_cell.angle_gamma   90.00
#
_symmetry.space_group_name_H-M   'P 1'
#
loop_
_entity.id
_entity.type
_entity.pdbx_description
1 polymer ?
#
loop_
_entity_poly.entity_id
_entity_poly.type
_entity_poly.pdbx_seq_one_letter_code
_entity_poly.pdbx_strand_id
1 'polypeptide(L)'
;MTTADKDTASATRTLCEFLSAIRYEDIPQPVVLRTEDLFLDWFASTLAGKAARPTRVMEQFAAAMGPTDGASDILVSRKRSSPFFAALINGAASHFVEQDDLHNSSVLHPGTVVFPAVLAAAQAAGSSGVI
;
A
#
# COMPACT_ATOMS: atom_id res chain seq x y z
N MET A 1 7.07 4.45 33.79
CA MET A 1 7.20 3.66 32.56
C MET A 1 6.87 2.21 32.88
N THR A 2 5.75 1.74 32.41
CA THR A 2 5.30 0.35 32.63
C THR A 2 6.12 -0.61 31.77
N THR A 3 6.20 -1.90 32.15
CA THR A 3 6.90 -2.95 31.38
C THR A 3 6.40 -3.04 29.94
N ALA A 4 5.14 -2.76 29.68
CA ALA A 4 4.54 -2.74 28.33
C ALA A 4 5.19 -1.69 27.41
N ASP A 5 5.57 -0.50 27.94
CA ASP A 5 6.20 0.55 27.12
C ASP A 5 7.61 0.17 26.63
N LYS A 6 8.35 -0.62 27.42
CA LYS A 6 9.71 -1.05 27.03
C LYS A 6 9.67 -2.10 25.93
N ASP A 7 8.74 -3.05 25.98
CA ASP A 7 8.62 -4.10 24.99
C ASP A 7 8.13 -3.58 23.65
N THR A 8 7.17 -2.65 23.65
CA THR A 8 6.66 -2.03 22.42
C THR A 8 7.75 -1.20 21.72
N ALA A 9 8.52 -0.42 22.46
CA ALA A 9 9.63 0.36 21.91
C ALA A 9 10.73 -0.56 21.33
N SER A 10 10.97 -1.72 21.94
CA SER A 10 11.91 -2.73 21.44
C SER A 10 11.42 -3.35 20.14
N ALA A 11 10.15 -3.74 20.04
CA ALA A 11 9.57 -4.34 18.84
C ALA A 11 9.60 -3.38 17.63
N THR A 12 9.24 -2.11 17.83
CA THR A 12 9.32 -1.09 16.79
C THR A 12 10.76 -0.91 16.31
N ARG A 13 11.71 -0.80 17.21
CA ARG A 13 13.13 -0.66 16.88
C ARG A 13 13.62 -1.87 16.06
N THR A 14 13.34 -3.07 16.51
CA THR A 14 13.73 -4.31 15.83
C THR A 14 13.16 -4.37 14.42
N LEU A 15 11.89 -3.99 14.24
CA LEU A 15 11.27 -3.93 12.92
C LEU A 15 11.93 -2.87 12.02
N CYS A 16 12.21 -1.68 12.53
CA CYS A 16 12.88 -0.62 11.77
C CYS A 16 14.31 -1.02 11.36
N GLU A 17 15.07 -1.63 12.27
CA GLU A 17 16.41 -2.15 12.00
C GLU A 17 16.38 -3.23 10.92
N PHE A 18 15.45 -4.18 11.02
CA PHE A 18 15.25 -5.21 10.00
C PHE A 18 14.91 -4.60 8.63
N LEU A 19 13.91 -3.70 8.57
CA LEU A 19 13.47 -3.10 7.31
C LEU A 19 14.52 -2.21 6.66
N SER A 20 15.39 -1.56 7.46
CA SER A 20 16.47 -0.73 6.93
C SER A 20 17.68 -1.53 6.44
N ALA A 21 17.82 -2.77 6.88
CA ALA A 21 18.94 -3.63 6.54
C ALA A 21 18.65 -4.64 5.44
N ILE A 22 17.37 -5.02 5.25
CA ILE A 22 16.98 -6.06 4.30
C ILE A 22 17.30 -5.64 2.87
N ARG A 23 17.84 -6.58 2.09
CA ARG A 23 18.07 -6.44 0.65
C ARG A 23 17.23 -7.44 -0.09
N TYR A 24 16.95 -7.18 -1.35
CA TYR A 24 16.15 -8.09 -2.17
C TYR A 24 16.75 -9.50 -2.22
N GLU A 25 18.06 -9.59 -2.34
CA GLU A 25 18.79 -10.86 -2.42
C GLU A 25 18.67 -11.71 -1.14
N ASP A 26 18.34 -11.07 -0.01
CA ASP A 26 18.14 -11.75 1.28
C ASP A 26 16.71 -12.31 1.43
N ILE A 27 15.79 -11.95 0.52
CA ILE A 27 14.40 -12.39 0.58
C ILE A 27 14.27 -13.79 -0.01
N PRO A 28 13.79 -14.79 0.75
CA PRO A 28 13.60 -16.13 0.22
C PRO A 28 12.64 -16.15 -0.98
N GLN A 29 12.99 -16.88 -2.03
CA GLN A 29 12.18 -16.97 -3.26
C GLN A 29 10.69 -17.27 -3.02
N PRO A 30 10.29 -18.17 -2.09
CA PRO A 30 8.87 -18.37 -1.80
C PRO A 30 8.15 -17.14 -1.26
N VAL A 31 8.88 -16.24 -0.56
CA VAL A 31 8.31 -14.98 -0.05
C VAL A 31 8.10 -14.00 -1.21
N VAL A 32 9.05 -13.92 -2.13
CA VAL A 32 8.92 -13.08 -3.34
C VAL A 32 7.69 -13.51 -4.14
N LEU A 33 7.58 -14.79 -4.48
CA LEU A 33 6.43 -15.34 -5.23
C LEU A 33 5.10 -15.08 -4.51
N ARG A 34 5.09 -15.25 -3.18
CA ARG A 34 3.88 -14.95 -2.40
C ARG A 34 3.53 -13.46 -2.42
N THR A 35 4.52 -12.58 -2.42
CA THR A 35 4.31 -11.13 -2.52
C THR A 35 3.75 -10.75 -3.88
N GLU A 36 4.19 -11.38 -4.95
CA GLU A 36 3.64 -11.19 -6.31
C GLU A 36 2.18 -11.61 -6.38
N ASP A 37 1.81 -12.77 -5.82
CA ASP A 37 0.41 -13.22 -5.74
C ASP A 37 -0.46 -12.22 -4.97
N LEU A 38 0.01 -11.75 -3.81
CA LEU A 38 -0.71 -10.79 -2.99
C LEU A 38 -0.82 -9.41 -3.67
N PHE A 39 0.19 -9.01 -4.43
CA PHE A 39 0.12 -7.79 -5.23
C PHE A 39 -0.95 -7.88 -6.32
N LEU A 40 -1.03 -9.02 -7.01
CA LEU A 40 -2.06 -9.27 -8.03
C LEU A 40 -3.47 -9.26 -7.43
N ASP A 41 -3.63 -9.89 -6.27
CA ASP A 41 -4.89 -9.92 -5.52
C ASP A 41 -5.33 -8.50 -5.13
N TRP A 42 -4.43 -7.72 -4.53
CA TRP A 42 -4.67 -6.31 -4.20
C TRP A 42 -5.00 -5.48 -5.44
N PHE A 43 -4.27 -5.67 -6.54
CA PHE A 43 -4.49 -4.92 -7.78
C PHE A 43 -5.87 -5.24 -8.38
N ALA A 44 -6.26 -6.50 -8.39
CA ALA A 44 -7.60 -6.92 -8.84
C ALA A 44 -8.70 -6.33 -7.97
N SER A 45 -8.55 -6.36 -6.65
CA SER A 45 -9.47 -5.74 -5.68
C SER A 45 -9.57 -4.23 -5.89
N THR A 46 -8.45 -3.56 -6.16
CA THR A 46 -8.44 -2.12 -6.49
C THR A 46 -9.29 -1.82 -7.73
N LEU A 47 -9.14 -2.62 -8.79
CA LEU A 47 -9.91 -2.44 -10.03
C LEU A 47 -11.40 -2.76 -9.84
N ALA A 48 -11.72 -3.75 -9.02
CA ALA A 48 -13.10 -4.09 -8.69
C ALA A 48 -13.81 -2.94 -7.94
N GLY A 49 -13.09 -2.20 -7.09
CA GLY A 49 -13.61 -1.04 -6.37
C GLY A 49 -13.78 0.25 -7.19
N LYS A 50 -13.43 0.24 -8.48
CA LYS A 50 -13.43 1.43 -9.36
C LYS A 50 -14.73 2.21 -9.35
N ALA A 51 -15.88 1.52 -9.41
CA ALA A 51 -17.20 2.16 -9.48
C ALA A 51 -17.81 2.47 -8.11
N ALA A 52 -17.11 2.13 -7.03
CA ALA A 52 -17.61 2.30 -5.68
C ALA A 52 -17.78 3.77 -5.29
N ARG A 53 -18.82 4.05 -4.52
CA ARG A 53 -19.08 5.41 -4.03
C ARG A 53 -17.91 5.97 -3.20
N PRO A 54 -17.32 5.24 -2.25
CA PRO A 54 -16.16 5.73 -1.50
C PRO A 54 -14.99 6.11 -2.40
N THR A 55 -14.68 5.28 -3.39
CA THR A 55 -13.60 5.56 -4.35
C THR A 55 -13.84 6.89 -5.07
N ARG A 56 -15.06 7.12 -5.59
CA ARG A 56 -15.40 8.38 -6.25
C ARG A 56 -15.31 9.60 -5.33
N VAL A 57 -15.72 9.45 -4.06
CA VAL A 57 -15.62 10.54 -3.07
C VAL A 57 -14.15 10.88 -2.79
N MET A 58 -13.30 9.86 -2.65
CA MET A 58 -11.85 10.07 -2.46
C MET A 58 -11.20 10.70 -3.69
N GLU A 59 -11.60 10.33 -4.91
CA GLU A 59 -11.13 10.97 -6.13
C GLU A 59 -11.55 12.45 -6.22
N GLN A 60 -12.77 12.79 -5.83
CA GLN A 60 -13.23 14.17 -5.76
C GLN A 60 -12.45 14.98 -4.72
N PHE A 61 -12.20 14.39 -3.56
CA PHE A 61 -11.37 15.01 -2.53
C PHE A 61 -9.94 15.27 -3.04
N ALA A 62 -9.32 14.29 -3.67
CA ALA A 62 -7.99 14.47 -4.26
C ALA A 62 -7.97 15.53 -5.38
N ALA A 63 -9.01 15.58 -6.20
CA ALA A 63 -9.11 16.60 -7.26
C ALA A 63 -9.26 18.02 -6.71
N ALA A 64 -9.87 18.17 -5.53
CA ALA A 64 -10.04 19.46 -4.87
C ALA A 64 -8.81 19.89 -4.04
N MET A 65 -8.07 18.96 -3.48
CA MET A 65 -7.04 19.22 -2.48
C MET A 65 -5.62 18.84 -2.91
N GLY A 66 -5.49 17.99 -3.92
CA GLY A 66 -4.21 17.44 -4.36
C GLY A 66 -3.73 18.00 -5.69
N PRO A 67 -2.47 17.75 -6.05
CA PRO A 67 -1.94 18.10 -7.36
C PRO A 67 -2.56 17.21 -8.45
N THR A 68 -2.73 17.77 -9.64
CA THR A 68 -3.27 17.07 -10.82
C THR A 68 -2.21 16.44 -11.71
N ASP A 69 -0.94 16.70 -11.42
CA ASP A 69 0.24 16.31 -12.20
C ASP A 69 1.33 15.62 -11.36
N GLY A 70 0.95 15.04 -10.23
CA GLY A 70 1.87 14.35 -9.32
C GLY A 70 2.55 13.11 -9.92
N ALA A 71 3.48 12.54 -9.18
CA ALA A 71 4.32 11.44 -9.66
C ALA A 71 3.66 10.06 -9.60
N SER A 72 2.54 9.91 -8.90
CA SER A 72 1.96 8.59 -8.59
C SER A 72 0.59 8.40 -9.23
N ASP A 73 0.32 7.17 -9.66
CA ASP A 73 -0.89 6.81 -10.41
C ASP A 73 -2.07 6.45 -9.50
N ILE A 74 -3.21 7.04 -9.80
CA ILE A 74 -4.51 6.59 -9.31
C ILE A 74 -5.01 5.52 -10.28
N LEU A 75 -4.89 4.25 -9.90
CA LEU A 75 -5.11 3.10 -10.80
C LEU A 75 -6.51 3.07 -11.41
N VAL A 76 -7.52 3.38 -10.61
CA VAL A 76 -8.93 3.29 -11.01
C VAL A 76 -9.33 4.33 -12.06
N SER A 77 -8.74 5.53 -12.04
CA SER A 77 -9.06 6.62 -12.98
C SER A 77 -7.96 6.89 -14.00
N ARG A 78 -6.80 6.27 -13.87
CA ARG A 78 -5.60 6.51 -14.68
C ARG A 78 -5.14 7.97 -14.66
N LYS A 79 -5.47 8.68 -13.57
CA LYS A 79 -4.98 10.04 -13.30
C LYS A 79 -3.73 9.95 -12.43
N ARG A 80 -3.03 11.06 -12.32
CA ARG A 80 -1.87 11.19 -11.45
C ARG A 80 -2.11 12.19 -10.34
N SER A 81 -1.47 11.97 -9.19
CA SER A 81 -1.51 12.87 -8.04
C SER A 81 -0.24 12.71 -7.21
N SER A 82 -0.20 13.33 -6.04
CA SER A 82 0.88 13.08 -5.09
C SER A 82 0.83 11.63 -4.57
N PRO A 83 1.96 11.10 -4.07
CA PRO A 83 1.99 9.76 -3.47
C PRO A 83 0.92 9.56 -2.39
N PHE A 84 0.67 10.57 -1.58
CA PHE A 84 -0.36 10.52 -0.54
C PHE A 84 -1.77 10.28 -1.10
N PHE A 85 -2.19 11.08 -2.09
CA PHE A 85 -3.54 10.94 -2.64
C PHE A 85 -3.69 9.69 -3.51
N ALA A 86 -2.64 9.30 -4.24
CA ALA A 86 -2.66 8.06 -5.00
C ALA A 86 -2.77 6.83 -4.08
N ALA A 87 -1.98 6.77 -3.01
CA ALA A 87 -2.06 5.70 -2.03
C ALA A 87 -3.43 5.65 -1.33
N LEU A 88 -3.97 6.81 -0.92
CA LEU A 88 -5.26 6.91 -0.26
C LEU A 88 -6.40 6.37 -1.14
N ILE A 89 -6.44 6.77 -2.41
CA ILE A 89 -7.51 6.35 -3.33
C ILE A 89 -7.38 4.87 -3.69
N ASN A 90 -6.17 4.41 -4.00
CA ASN A 90 -5.92 3.02 -4.36
C ASN A 90 -6.22 2.07 -3.17
N GLY A 91 -5.85 2.47 -1.95
CA GLY A 91 -6.19 1.73 -0.73
C GLY A 91 -7.70 1.68 -0.47
N ALA A 92 -8.38 2.81 -0.55
CA ALA A 92 -9.85 2.86 -0.39
C ALA A 92 -10.58 2.01 -1.44
N ALA A 93 -10.10 2.02 -2.69
CA ALA A 93 -10.68 1.22 -3.76
C ALA A 93 -10.48 -0.28 -3.54
N SER A 94 -9.29 -0.71 -3.10
CA SER A 94 -9.01 -2.13 -2.88
C SER A 94 -9.79 -2.71 -1.69
N HIS A 95 -9.94 -1.93 -0.62
CA HIS A 95 -10.60 -2.41 0.59
C HIS A 95 -12.13 -2.44 0.49
N PHE A 96 -12.73 -1.55 -0.30
CA PHE A 96 -14.20 -1.44 -0.38
C PHE A 96 -14.91 -2.74 -0.77
N VAL A 97 -14.27 -3.57 -1.58
CA VAL A 97 -14.88 -4.81 -2.09
C VAL A 97 -14.80 -5.98 -1.10
N GLU A 98 -14.09 -5.83 0.01
CA GLU A 98 -13.90 -6.86 1.05
C GLU A 98 -13.41 -8.20 0.45
N GLN A 99 -12.54 -8.14 -0.56
CA GLN A 99 -11.92 -9.29 -1.24
C GLN A 99 -10.40 -9.29 -1.10
N ASP A 100 -9.85 -8.24 -0.51
CA ASP A 100 -8.43 -8.10 -0.22
C ASP A 100 -7.98 -9.05 0.91
N ASP A 101 -6.69 -9.34 0.95
CA ASP A 101 -6.08 -10.29 1.88
C ASP A 101 -6.40 -9.98 3.36
N LEU A 102 -6.51 -11.03 4.17
CA LEU A 102 -6.79 -10.91 5.61
C LEU A 102 -5.77 -11.69 6.44
N HIS A 103 -5.13 -11.03 7.37
CA HIS A 103 -4.36 -11.66 8.43
C HIS A 103 -5.27 -11.93 9.63
N ASN A 104 -5.77 -13.16 9.75
CA ASN A 104 -6.83 -13.56 10.69
C ASN A 104 -6.54 -13.23 12.16
N SER A 105 -5.29 -13.41 12.62
CA SER A 105 -4.96 -13.22 14.04
C SER A 105 -4.93 -11.77 14.49
N SER A 106 -4.65 -10.83 13.58
CA SER A 106 -4.69 -9.39 13.86
C SER A 106 -5.91 -8.68 13.29
N VAL A 107 -6.74 -9.38 12.51
CA VAL A 107 -7.89 -8.81 11.82
C VAL A 107 -7.47 -7.58 11.01
N LEU A 108 -6.37 -7.71 10.27
CA LEU A 108 -5.76 -6.67 9.46
C LEU A 108 -5.75 -7.09 7.99
N HIS A 109 -5.99 -6.16 7.09
CA HIS A 109 -5.83 -6.31 5.63
C HIS A 109 -4.49 -5.69 5.19
N PRO A 110 -3.38 -6.44 5.20
CA PRO A 110 -2.05 -5.86 4.94
C PRO A 110 -1.90 -5.30 3.54
N GLY A 111 -2.44 -5.97 2.53
CA GLY A 111 -2.30 -5.58 1.13
C GLY A 111 -2.86 -4.19 0.85
N THR A 112 -4.04 -3.87 1.40
CA THR A 112 -4.68 -2.57 1.19
C THR A 112 -3.96 -1.40 1.86
N VAL A 113 -3.08 -1.68 2.82
CA VAL A 113 -2.28 -0.66 3.52
C VAL A 113 -0.89 -0.53 2.91
N VAL A 114 -0.25 -1.66 2.62
CA VAL A 114 1.16 -1.70 2.21
C VAL A 114 1.33 -1.41 0.71
N PHE A 115 0.64 -2.13 -0.16
CA PHE A 115 0.86 -2.02 -1.61
C PHE A 115 0.57 -0.63 -2.18
N PRO A 116 -0.54 0.06 -1.84
CA PRO A 116 -0.78 1.39 -2.38
C PRO A 116 0.28 2.40 -1.94
N ALA A 117 0.77 2.30 -0.70
CA ALA A 117 1.80 3.19 -0.18
C ALA A 117 3.16 2.94 -0.86
N VAL A 118 3.55 1.67 -0.98
CA VAL A 118 4.81 1.27 -1.63
C VAL A 118 4.81 1.63 -3.10
N LEU A 119 3.74 1.31 -3.83
CA LEU A 119 3.62 1.66 -5.26
C LEU A 119 3.73 3.17 -5.49
N ALA A 120 3.00 3.95 -4.71
CA ALA A 120 3.00 5.40 -4.85
C ALA A 120 4.38 6.00 -4.52
N ALA A 121 5.05 5.50 -3.50
CA ALA A 121 6.39 5.92 -3.13
C ALA A 121 7.44 5.52 -4.19
N ALA A 122 7.37 4.31 -4.71
CA ALA A 122 8.27 3.82 -5.76
C ALA A 122 8.13 4.65 -7.05
N GLN A 123 6.90 4.96 -7.46
CA GLN A 123 6.65 5.83 -8.62
C GLN A 123 7.20 7.24 -8.39
N ALA A 124 7.04 7.80 -7.20
CA ALA A 124 7.59 9.12 -6.88
C ALA A 124 9.13 9.13 -6.85
N ALA A 125 9.74 8.03 -6.45
CA ALA A 125 11.19 7.85 -6.47
C ALA A 125 11.75 7.52 -7.87
N GLY A 126 10.90 7.30 -8.88
CA GLY A 126 11.31 6.88 -10.21
C GLY A 126 11.91 5.47 -10.25
N SER A 127 11.49 4.61 -9.32
CA SER A 127 11.96 3.21 -9.28
C SER A 127 11.52 2.45 -10.52
N SER A 128 12.44 1.71 -11.13
CA SER A 128 12.17 0.98 -12.39
C SER A 128 11.33 -0.29 -12.21
N GLY A 129 11.25 -0.83 -10.99
CA GLY A 129 10.69 -2.15 -10.74
C GLY A 129 11.54 -3.30 -11.29
N VAL A 130 12.70 -2.99 -11.85
CA VAL A 130 13.71 -3.95 -12.27
C VAL A 130 14.80 -3.96 -11.22
N ILE A 131 15.14 -5.12 -10.75
CA ILE A 131 16.18 -5.36 -9.76
C ILE A 131 17.44 -5.82 -10.50
#